data_b56d1541fc0f7c5c796eccf4c04bea0e
#
_entry.id   b56d1541fc0f7c5c796eccf4c04bea0e
#
_cell.length_a   1.000
_cell.length_b   1.000
_cell.length_c   1.000
_cell.angle_alpha   90.00
_cell.angle_beta   90.00
_cell.angle_gamma   90.00
#
_symmetry.space_group_name_H-M   'P 1'
#
loop_
_entity.id
_entity.type
_entity.pdbx_description
1 polymer ?
#
loop_
_entity_poly.entity_id
_entity_poly.type
_entity_poly.pdbx_seq_one_letter_code
_entity_poly.pdbx_strand_id
1 'polypeptide(L)'
;MKTRIPKKSITVCSMLPAASFLLLWTGKTTALRRLKSVLDGQDYTVLYLSESKLTPRHFYNGLLEQLGCETRFYRGDARNLLHHEIEIMRGVGHRKLVVIVDEGHLLSKEMLEEIRFLLNYKMDSENPLALILAGQTELWEKLRLQAYRAILHRVDIQCFLMPYEYAQTKAYIEKQLTYAGHPNAIFSEDAMKAVHSFSSGIPRLINRACTQSLVYAYQNRRAIIDDRMVQLVLEGEVS
;
A
#
# COMPACT_ATOMS: atom_id res chain seq x y z
N MET A 1 3.97 2.22 19.36
CA MET A 1 2.64 2.80 19.63
C MET A 1 1.79 2.69 18.36
N LYS A 2 0.64 2.00 18.43
CA LYS A 2 -0.10 1.46 17.27
C LYS A 2 -0.83 2.57 16.51
N THR A 3 -0.43 2.83 15.28
CA THR A 3 -1.24 3.61 14.33
C THR A 3 -2.57 2.87 14.15
N ARG A 4 -3.68 3.45 14.61
CA ARG A 4 -5.00 2.89 14.33
C ARG A 4 -5.26 3.04 12.83
N ILE A 5 -4.97 1.99 12.07
CA ILE A 5 -5.70 1.70 10.85
C ILE A 5 -7.18 1.65 11.29
N PRO A 6 -8.12 2.26 10.56
CA PRO A 6 -9.53 2.19 10.93
C PRO A 6 -9.89 0.73 11.23
N LYS A 7 -10.69 0.48 12.28
CA LYS A 7 -11.00 -0.87 12.77
C LYS A 7 -11.46 -1.84 11.68
N LYS A 8 -12.03 -1.35 10.58
CA LYS A 8 -12.39 -2.13 9.39
C LYS A 8 -11.19 -2.79 8.68
N SER A 9 -10.00 -2.16 8.67
CA SER A 9 -8.81 -2.75 8.03
C SER A 9 -8.09 -3.81 8.89
N ILE A 10 -8.34 -3.85 10.21
CA ILE A 10 -7.80 -4.90 11.09
C ILE A 10 -8.70 -6.15 11.04
N THR A 11 -10.00 -5.99 10.82
CA THR A 11 -10.94 -7.11 10.60
C THR A 11 -10.62 -7.88 9.31
N VAL A 12 -10.01 -7.22 8.34
CA VAL A 12 -9.50 -7.82 7.09
C VAL A 12 -8.45 -8.91 7.36
N CYS A 13 -7.60 -8.77 8.38
CA CYS A 13 -6.59 -9.79 8.72
C CYS A 13 -7.19 -11.14 9.16
N SER A 14 -8.38 -11.16 9.72
CA SER A 14 -9.05 -12.41 10.14
C SER A 14 -9.78 -13.13 9.01
N MET A 15 -9.96 -12.47 7.85
CA MET A 15 -10.70 -12.99 6.69
C MET A 15 -9.77 -13.43 5.53
N LEU A 16 -8.46 -13.50 5.74
CA LEU A 16 -7.45 -13.78 4.72
C LEU A 16 -7.29 -15.25 4.22
N PRO A 17 -8.21 -16.20 4.36
CA PRO A 17 -7.92 -17.52 3.78
C PRO A 17 -7.99 -17.56 2.25
N ALA A 18 -8.61 -16.61 1.56
CA ALA A 18 -8.80 -16.73 0.12
C ALA A 18 -9.32 -15.45 -0.57
N ALA A 19 -8.98 -14.26 -0.09
CA ALA A 19 -9.58 -13.03 -0.58
C ALA A 19 -8.63 -12.26 -1.49
N SER A 20 -9.14 -11.76 -2.61
CA SER A 20 -8.46 -10.73 -3.42
C SER A 20 -8.83 -9.35 -2.92
N PHE A 21 -7.83 -8.51 -2.69
CA PHE A 21 -7.99 -7.16 -2.16
C PHE A 21 -7.58 -6.13 -3.19
N LEU A 22 -8.32 -5.05 -3.24
CA LEU A 22 -7.97 -3.86 -4.00
C LEU A 22 -7.75 -2.70 -3.02
N LEU A 23 -6.52 -2.16 -3.00
CA LEU A 23 -6.13 -1.04 -2.16
C LEU A 23 -5.83 0.18 -3.02
N LEU A 24 -6.57 1.26 -2.82
CA LEU A 24 -6.53 2.45 -3.67
C LEU A 24 -6.22 3.71 -2.86
N TRP A 25 -5.53 4.68 -3.49
CA TRP A 25 -5.29 6.04 -3.04
C TRP A 25 -4.04 6.25 -2.17
N THR A 26 -4.05 7.23 -1.25
CA THR A 26 -2.86 7.73 -0.54
C THR A 26 -2.49 6.89 0.68
N GLY A 27 -1.19 6.83 1.01
CA GLY A 27 -0.73 6.09 2.20
C GLY A 27 -0.65 4.56 2.03
N LYS A 28 -0.82 4.04 0.80
CA LYS A 28 -0.78 2.60 0.47
C LYS A 28 0.44 1.89 1.05
N THR A 29 1.63 2.40 0.76
CA THR A 29 2.89 1.77 1.19
C THR A 29 2.99 1.62 2.71
N THR A 30 2.51 2.60 3.47
CA THR A 30 2.47 2.51 4.94
C THR A 30 1.47 1.46 5.40
N ALA A 31 0.30 1.39 4.77
CA ALA A 31 -0.72 0.38 5.06
C ALA A 31 -0.20 -1.03 4.73
N LEU A 32 0.45 -1.21 3.57
CA LEU A 32 1.04 -2.47 3.13
C LEU A 32 2.17 -2.93 4.05
N ARG A 33 3.09 -2.03 4.47
CA ARG A 33 4.13 -2.34 5.46
C ARG A 33 3.51 -2.80 6.77
N ARG A 34 2.47 -2.13 7.23
CA ARG A 34 1.78 -2.51 8.46
C ARG A 34 1.09 -3.86 8.32
N LEU A 35 0.43 -4.10 7.20
CA LEU A 35 -0.18 -5.40 6.89
C LEU A 35 0.88 -6.50 6.90
N LYS A 36 2.00 -6.31 6.19
CA LYS A 36 3.12 -7.25 6.19
C LYS A 36 3.59 -7.54 7.62
N SER A 37 3.85 -6.51 8.43
CA SER A 37 4.32 -6.68 9.82
C SER A 37 3.33 -7.40 10.75
N VAL A 38 2.05 -7.47 10.39
CA VAL A 38 1.02 -8.18 11.15
C VAL A 38 0.90 -9.63 10.70
N LEU A 39 1.08 -9.88 9.41
CA LEU A 39 0.96 -11.21 8.81
C LEU A 39 2.26 -12.03 8.90
N ASP A 40 3.41 -11.33 8.90
CA ASP A 40 4.71 -11.98 8.87
C ASP A 40 4.96 -12.77 10.16
N GLY A 41 5.22 -14.07 10.03
CA GLY A 41 5.82 -14.87 11.08
C GLY A 41 5.10 -16.10 11.57
N GLN A 42 3.82 -16.36 11.35
CA GLN A 42 3.18 -17.57 11.85
C GLN A 42 2.50 -18.42 10.77
N ASP A 43 1.48 -17.87 10.11
CA ASP A 43 0.66 -18.65 9.17
C ASP A 43 0.77 -18.16 7.72
N TYR A 44 1.49 -17.06 7.49
CA TYR A 44 1.52 -16.40 6.19
C TYR A 44 2.95 -16.21 5.68
N THR A 45 3.12 -16.38 4.37
CA THR A 45 4.31 -15.96 3.63
C THR A 45 3.90 -14.78 2.75
N VAL A 46 4.48 -13.60 2.98
CA VAL A 46 4.10 -12.37 2.27
C VAL A 46 5.17 -12.02 1.25
N LEU A 47 4.81 -12.07 -0.03
CA LEU A 47 5.63 -11.64 -1.16
C LEU A 47 5.19 -10.26 -1.65
N TYR A 48 6.14 -9.42 -2.04
CA TYR A 48 5.87 -8.05 -2.46
C TYR A 48 6.56 -7.72 -3.78
N LEU A 49 5.79 -7.22 -4.73
CA LEU A 49 6.24 -6.78 -6.04
C LEU A 49 5.83 -5.33 -6.27
N SER A 50 6.78 -4.48 -6.67
CA SER A 50 6.56 -3.04 -6.90
C SER A 50 7.12 -2.54 -8.23
N GLU A 51 7.33 -3.42 -9.20
CA GLU A 51 7.93 -3.06 -10.47
C GLU A 51 6.94 -2.40 -11.44
N SER A 52 7.31 -1.27 -12.01
CA SER A 52 6.49 -0.49 -12.94
C SER A 52 6.29 -1.15 -14.32
N LYS A 53 7.19 -2.05 -14.71
CA LYS A 53 7.15 -2.78 -16.00
C LYS A 53 7.15 -4.28 -15.81
N LEU A 54 6.26 -4.76 -14.96
CA LEU A 54 6.15 -6.16 -14.63
C LEU A 54 5.61 -6.95 -15.84
N THR A 55 6.44 -7.82 -16.40
CA THR A 55 6.00 -8.80 -17.40
C THR A 55 5.62 -10.12 -16.70
N PRO A 56 4.80 -10.98 -17.32
CA PRO A 56 4.45 -12.28 -16.72
C PRO A 56 5.66 -13.12 -16.29
N ARG A 57 6.73 -13.13 -17.07
CA ARG A 57 7.97 -13.84 -16.69
C ARG A 57 8.62 -13.23 -15.46
N HIS A 58 8.78 -11.91 -15.41
CA HIS A 58 9.38 -11.23 -14.25
C HIS A 58 8.49 -11.36 -13.01
N PHE A 59 7.18 -11.36 -13.18
CA PHE A 59 6.23 -11.61 -12.11
C PHE A 59 6.47 -12.97 -11.43
N TYR A 60 6.47 -14.06 -12.20
CA TYR A 60 6.69 -15.40 -11.65
C TYR A 60 8.07 -15.56 -11.06
N ASN A 61 9.12 -15.10 -11.75
CA ASN A 61 10.49 -15.19 -11.25
C ASN A 61 10.70 -14.36 -9.98
N GLY A 62 10.14 -13.14 -9.91
CA GLY A 62 10.23 -12.32 -8.71
C GLY A 62 9.52 -12.93 -7.49
N LEU A 63 8.46 -13.72 -7.70
CA LEU A 63 7.82 -14.50 -6.64
C LEU A 63 8.68 -15.70 -6.24
N LEU A 64 9.25 -16.45 -7.21
CA LEU A 64 10.12 -17.58 -6.97
C LEU A 64 11.40 -17.18 -6.22
N GLU A 65 12.04 -16.09 -6.62
CA GLU A 65 13.24 -15.55 -5.93
C GLU A 65 12.95 -15.24 -4.46
N GLN A 66 11.80 -14.61 -4.16
CA GLN A 66 11.41 -14.32 -2.78
C GLN A 66 11.09 -15.58 -1.96
N LEU A 67 10.72 -16.68 -2.64
CA LEU A 67 10.55 -18.00 -2.03
C LEU A 67 11.87 -18.77 -1.86
N GLY A 68 12.97 -18.23 -2.39
CA GLY A 68 14.28 -18.90 -2.38
C GLY A 68 14.42 -19.98 -3.46
N CYS A 69 13.55 -19.96 -4.47
CA CYS A 69 13.56 -20.93 -5.57
C CYS A 69 14.35 -20.39 -6.76
N GLU A 70 14.87 -21.32 -7.60
CA GLU A 70 15.52 -20.95 -8.84
C GLU A 70 14.54 -20.33 -9.84
N THR A 71 15.00 -19.30 -10.52
CA THR A 71 14.24 -18.69 -11.62
C THR A 71 14.20 -19.58 -12.85
N ARG A 72 13.19 -19.38 -13.70
CA ARG A 72 13.03 -20.14 -14.94
C ARG A 72 13.06 -19.22 -16.16
N PHE A 73 13.66 -19.72 -17.25
CA PHE A 73 13.73 -18.94 -18.48
C PHE A 73 12.36 -18.80 -19.16
N TYR A 74 11.59 -19.88 -19.21
CA TYR A 74 10.25 -19.88 -19.82
C TYR A 74 9.17 -19.56 -18.79
N ARG A 75 8.22 -18.71 -19.19
CA ARG A 75 7.07 -18.31 -18.35
C ARG A 75 6.27 -19.52 -17.83
N GLY A 76 6.03 -20.50 -18.71
CA GLY A 76 5.27 -21.70 -18.36
C GLY A 76 5.94 -22.51 -17.23
N ASP A 77 7.25 -22.67 -17.28
CA ASP A 77 8.01 -23.40 -16.27
C ASP A 77 8.04 -22.65 -14.95
N ALA A 78 8.23 -21.32 -15.00
CA ALA A 78 8.17 -20.46 -13.81
C ALA A 78 6.80 -20.54 -13.13
N ARG A 79 5.71 -20.49 -13.91
CA ARG A 79 4.35 -20.65 -13.40
C ARG A 79 4.13 -22.02 -12.76
N ASN A 80 4.54 -23.10 -13.42
CA ASN A 80 4.36 -24.45 -12.92
C ASN A 80 5.15 -24.67 -11.63
N LEU A 81 6.38 -24.16 -11.56
CA LEU A 81 7.19 -24.22 -10.35
C LEU A 81 6.54 -23.42 -9.22
N LEU A 82 6.04 -22.22 -9.46
CA LEU A 82 5.33 -21.44 -8.44
C LEU A 82 4.09 -22.19 -7.91
N HIS A 83 3.31 -22.81 -8.79
CA HIS A 83 2.15 -23.60 -8.37
C HIS A 83 2.57 -24.79 -7.49
N HIS A 84 3.65 -25.48 -7.85
CA HIS A 84 4.18 -26.57 -7.06
C HIS A 84 4.64 -26.13 -5.67
N GLU A 85 5.37 -25.01 -5.57
CA GLU A 85 5.81 -24.43 -4.30
C GLU A 85 4.62 -24.00 -3.41
N ILE A 86 3.57 -23.43 -4.00
CA ILE A 86 2.33 -23.08 -3.28
C ILE A 86 1.69 -24.34 -2.69
N GLU A 87 1.63 -25.46 -3.44
CA GLU A 87 1.07 -26.72 -2.94
C GLU A 87 1.90 -27.28 -1.78
N ILE A 88 3.23 -27.26 -1.88
CA ILE A 88 4.13 -27.71 -0.81
C ILE A 88 3.90 -26.84 0.46
N MET A 89 3.89 -25.53 0.32
CA MET A 89 3.68 -24.63 1.46
C MET A 89 2.34 -24.86 2.16
N ARG A 90 1.29 -25.12 1.40
CA ARG A 90 -0.06 -25.39 1.94
C ARG A 90 -0.14 -26.79 2.59
N GLY A 91 0.45 -27.80 1.94
CA GLY A 91 0.37 -29.19 2.40
C GLY A 91 1.25 -29.48 3.61
N VAL A 92 2.52 -29.13 3.54
CA VAL A 92 3.52 -29.46 4.57
C VAL A 92 3.65 -28.36 5.62
N GLY A 93 3.66 -27.10 5.19
CA GLY A 93 3.92 -25.95 6.07
C GLY A 93 2.66 -25.32 6.67
N HIS A 94 1.48 -25.70 6.24
CA HIS A 94 0.20 -25.05 6.58
C HIS A 94 0.21 -23.52 6.41
N ARG A 95 1.15 -23.02 5.58
CA ARG A 95 1.34 -21.58 5.33
C ARG A 95 0.49 -21.11 4.16
N LYS A 96 -0.08 -19.92 4.32
CA LYS A 96 -0.86 -19.25 3.28
C LYS A 96 -0.01 -18.21 2.59
N LEU A 97 0.01 -18.23 1.27
CA LEU A 97 0.73 -17.25 0.47
C LEU A 97 -0.11 -15.97 0.30
N VAL A 98 0.51 -14.82 0.56
CA VAL A 98 -0.05 -13.50 0.28
C VAL A 98 0.86 -12.79 -0.71
N VAL A 99 0.36 -12.48 -1.88
CA VAL A 99 1.08 -11.74 -2.91
C VAL A 99 0.56 -10.31 -2.95
N ILE A 100 1.45 -9.35 -2.77
CA ILE A 100 1.16 -7.92 -2.85
C ILE A 100 1.79 -7.39 -4.15
N VAL A 101 0.97 -6.87 -5.04
CA VAL A 101 1.40 -6.16 -6.24
C VAL A 101 1.10 -4.69 -6.05
N ASP A 102 2.14 -3.88 -5.85
CA ASP A 102 2.01 -2.43 -5.74
C ASP A 102 2.09 -1.77 -7.13
N GLU A 103 1.68 -0.51 -7.22
CA GLU A 103 1.60 0.25 -8.47
C GLU A 103 0.80 -0.49 -9.60
N GLY A 104 -0.22 -1.24 -9.20
CA GLY A 104 -1.01 -2.09 -10.10
C GLY A 104 -1.69 -1.34 -11.26
N HIS A 105 -1.82 0.00 -11.19
CA HIS A 105 -2.30 0.82 -12.30
C HIS A 105 -1.35 0.79 -13.52
N LEU A 106 -0.08 0.48 -13.31
CA LEU A 106 0.94 0.36 -14.37
C LEU A 106 0.96 -1.03 -15.04
N LEU A 107 0.24 -2.01 -14.51
CA LEU A 107 0.20 -3.35 -15.09
C LEU A 107 -0.35 -3.32 -16.50
N SER A 108 0.30 -4.05 -17.40
CA SER A 108 -0.19 -4.25 -18.78
C SER A 108 -1.47 -5.10 -18.81
N LYS A 109 -2.16 -5.10 -19.96
CA LYS A 109 -3.29 -6.01 -20.19
C LYS A 109 -2.87 -7.47 -20.02
N GLU A 110 -1.74 -7.84 -20.58
CA GLU A 110 -1.20 -9.19 -20.49
C GLU A 110 -0.95 -9.61 -19.04
N MET A 111 -0.41 -8.70 -18.24
CA MET A 111 -0.16 -8.97 -16.82
C MET A 111 -1.45 -9.13 -16.01
N LEU A 112 -2.46 -8.33 -16.29
CA LEU A 112 -3.77 -8.48 -15.65
C LEU A 112 -4.46 -9.80 -16.01
N GLU A 113 -4.30 -10.25 -17.25
CA GLU A 113 -4.78 -11.56 -17.69
C GLU A 113 -4.04 -12.70 -16.97
N GLU A 114 -2.72 -12.58 -16.81
CA GLU A 114 -1.92 -13.56 -16.07
C GLU A 114 -2.33 -13.66 -14.60
N ILE A 115 -2.59 -12.52 -13.96
CA ILE A 115 -3.16 -12.48 -12.60
C ILE A 115 -4.51 -13.20 -12.54
N ARG A 116 -5.36 -13.02 -13.53
CA ARG A 116 -6.64 -13.73 -13.63
C ARG A 116 -6.43 -15.25 -13.68
N PHE A 117 -5.46 -15.72 -14.49
CA PHE A 117 -5.13 -17.14 -14.57
C PHE A 117 -4.54 -17.68 -13.27
N LEU A 118 -3.71 -16.91 -12.59
CA LEU A 118 -3.16 -17.30 -11.28
C LEU A 118 -4.25 -17.48 -10.23
N LEU A 119 -5.28 -16.63 -10.26
CA LEU A 119 -6.43 -16.74 -9.36
C LEU A 119 -7.39 -17.87 -9.74
N ASN A 120 -7.31 -18.39 -10.98
CA ASN A 120 -8.17 -19.46 -11.48
C ASN A 120 -7.50 -20.83 -11.29
N TYR A 121 -7.26 -21.20 -10.03
CA TYR A 121 -6.61 -22.45 -9.70
C TYR A 121 -7.62 -23.58 -9.54
N LYS A 122 -7.32 -24.78 -10.07
CA LYS A 122 -8.19 -25.98 -9.98
C LYS A 122 -9.65 -25.69 -10.32
N MET A 123 -9.90 -24.97 -11.42
CA MET A 123 -11.26 -24.62 -11.87
C MET A 123 -12.06 -23.83 -10.79
N ASP A 124 -11.44 -22.86 -10.15
CA ASP A 124 -12.03 -22.02 -9.07
C ASP A 124 -12.47 -22.77 -7.81
N SER A 125 -12.10 -24.03 -7.65
CA SER A 125 -12.45 -24.81 -6.46
C SER A 125 -11.59 -24.46 -5.24
N GLU A 126 -10.41 -23.89 -5.47
CA GLU A 126 -9.47 -23.48 -4.41
C GLU A 126 -8.81 -22.16 -4.74
N ASN A 127 -8.66 -21.30 -3.74
CA ASN A 127 -7.82 -20.11 -3.86
C ASN A 127 -6.40 -20.43 -3.40
N PRO A 128 -5.43 -20.46 -4.32
CA PRO A 128 -4.08 -20.88 -4.00
C PRO A 128 -3.34 -19.88 -3.12
N LEU A 129 -3.71 -18.61 -3.23
CA LEU A 129 -3.06 -17.48 -2.54
C LEU A 129 -4.06 -16.33 -2.32
N ALA A 130 -3.75 -15.45 -1.38
CA ALA A 130 -4.40 -14.16 -1.29
C ALA A 130 -3.65 -13.13 -2.15
N LEU A 131 -4.36 -12.40 -3.00
CA LEU A 131 -3.78 -11.37 -3.85
C LEU A 131 -4.21 -9.98 -3.38
N ILE A 132 -3.25 -9.09 -3.24
CA ILE A 132 -3.49 -7.69 -2.92
C ILE A 132 -2.98 -6.84 -4.07
N LEU A 133 -3.89 -6.21 -4.80
CA LEU A 133 -3.57 -5.21 -5.81
C LEU A 133 -3.63 -3.83 -5.18
N ALA A 134 -2.51 -3.14 -5.12
CA ALA A 134 -2.44 -1.76 -4.68
C ALA A 134 -2.14 -0.84 -5.88
N GLY A 135 -2.83 0.27 -5.97
CA GLY A 135 -2.68 1.18 -7.10
C GLY A 135 -3.31 2.54 -6.86
N GLN A 136 -3.24 3.40 -7.85
CA GLN A 136 -3.95 4.67 -7.88
C GLN A 136 -5.38 4.46 -8.43
N THR A 137 -6.15 5.53 -8.51
CA THR A 137 -7.55 5.51 -8.95
C THR A 137 -7.72 4.89 -10.33
N GLU A 138 -6.73 5.09 -11.19
CA GLU A 138 -6.69 4.58 -12.56
C GLU A 138 -6.75 3.04 -12.59
N LEU A 139 -6.24 2.36 -11.55
CA LEU A 139 -6.41 0.91 -11.44
C LEU A 139 -7.88 0.52 -11.32
N TRP A 140 -8.63 1.25 -10.51
CA TRP A 140 -10.06 1.00 -10.33
C TRP A 140 -10.84 1.25 -11.62
N GLU A 141 -10.59 2.37 -12.28
CA GLU A 141 -11.21 2.70 -13.56
C GLU A 141 -10.90 1.63 -14.62
N LYS A 142 -9.63 1.20 -14.69
CA LYS A 142 -9.19 0.13 -15.59
C LYS A 142 -9.92 -1.19 -15.33
N LEU A 143 -10.01 -1.63 -14.07
CA LEU A 143 -10.66 -2.89 -13.71
C LEU A 143 -12.18 -2.88 -13.96
N ARG A 144 -12.81 -1.71 -14.02
CA ARG A 144 -14.24 -1.57 -14.36
C ARG A 144 -14.53 -1.78 -15.85
N LEU A 145 -13.54 -1.68 -16.72
CA LEU A 145 -13.73 -1.95 -18.13
C LEU A 145 -14.18 -3.39 -18.36
N GLN A 146 -15.02 -3.60 -19.36
CA GLN A 146 -15.60 -4.92 -19.67
C GLN A 146 -14.53 -6.01 -19.82
N ALA A 147 -13.38 -5.67 -20.41
CA ALA A 147 -12.26 -6.59 -20.60
C ALA A 147 -11.69 -7.17 -19.28
N TYR A 148 -11.85 -6.47 -18.15
CA TYR A 148 -11.27 -6.86 -16.86
C TYR A 148 -12.30 -7.24 -15.80
N ARG A 149 -13.58 -7.30 -16.15
CA ARG A 149 -14.67 -7.65 -15.22
C ARG A 149 -14.43 -8.98 -14.51
N ALA A 150 -13.85 -9.97 -15.19
CA ALA A 150 -13.54 -11.27 -14.61
C ALA A 150 -12.54 -11.18 -13.43
N ILE A 151 -11.64 -10.19 -13.45
CA ILE A 151 -10.73 -9.91 -12.31
C ILE A 151 -11.52 -9.22 -11.21
N LEU A 152 -12.30 -8.20 -11.56
CA LEU A 152 -13.08 -7.42 -10.59
C LEU A 152 -14.08 -8.29 -9.82
N HIS A 153 -14.69 -9.29 -10.46
CA HIS A 153 -15.58 -10.25 -9.82
C HIS A 153 -14.91 -11.15 -8.77
N ARG A 154 -13.57 -11.22 -8.79
CA ARG A 154 -12.77 -11.95 -7.79
C ARG A 154 -12.19 -11.06 -6.70
N VAL A 155 -12.47 -9.77 -6.75
CA VAL A 155 -12.09 -8.83 -5.69
C VAL A 155 -13.15 -8.88 -4.60
N ASP A 156 -12.85 -9.55 -3.50
CA ASP A 156 -13.75 -9.69 -2.37
C ASP A 156 -13.80 -8.42 -1.51
N ILE A 157 -12.66 -7.74 -1.38
CA ILE A 157 -12.55 -6.57 -0.52
C ILE A 157 -11.92 -5.39 -1.27
N GLN A 158 -12.62 -4.27 -1.23
CA GLN A 158 -12.16 -3.00 -1.78
C GLN A 158 -11.91 -2.04 -0.63
N CYS A 159 -10.72 -1.48 -0.55
CA CYS A 159 -10.34 -0.52 0.48
C CYS A 159 -9.86 0.78 -0.17
N PHE A 160 -10.56 1.85 0.12
CA PHE A 160 -10.20 3.20 -0.32
C PHE A 160 -9.57 3.94 0.86
N LEU A 161 -8.30 4.33 0.72
CA LEU A 161 -7.61 5.15 1.71
C LEU A 161 -7.85 6.62 1.39
N MET A 162 -8.87 7.19 1.99
CA MET A 162 -9.22 8.61 1.79
C MET A 162 -8.17 9.54 2.38
N PRO A 163 -7.97 10.73 1.82
CA PRO A 163 -7.20 11.79 2.46
C PRO A 163 -7.72 12.07 3.88
N TYR A 164 -6.87 12.58 4.73
CA TYR A 164 -7.24 12.90 6.12
C TYR A 164 -8.14 14.13 6.17
N GLU A 165 -9.18 14.05 6.97
CA GLU A 165 -9.91 15.24 7.41
C GLU A 165 -9.03 16.09 8.33
N TYR A 166 -9.44 17.35 8.58
CA TYR A 166 -8.66 18.27 9.43
C TYR A 166 -8.29 17.67 10.79
N ALA A 167 -9.26 17.07 11.50
CA ALA A 167 -9.03 16.46 12.80
C ALA A 167 -7.98 15.31 12.74
N GLN A 168 -7.99 14.56 11.65
CA GLN A 168 -7.03 13.48 11.42
C GLN A 168 -5.64 14.02 11.04
N THR A 169 -5.59 15.12 10.25
CA THR A 169 -4.34 15.81 9.92
C THR A 169 -3.67 16.35 11.18
N LYS A 170 -4.43 17.02 12.05
CA LYS A 170 -3.95 17.51 13.34
C LYS A 170 -3.39 16.38 14.20
N ALA A 171 -4.18 15.34 14.42
CA ALA A 171 -3.75 14.17 15.18
C ALA A 171 -2.51 13.47 14.58
N TYR A 172 -2.38 13.51 13.25
CA TYR A 172 -1.21 12.96 12.54
C TYR A 172 0.03 13.80 12.83
N ILE A 173 -0.03 15.13 12.73
CA ILE A 173 1.08 16.05 13.02
C ILE A 173 1.53 15.89 14.48
N GLU A 174 0.60 15.98 15.42
CA GLU A 174 0.88 15.84 16.87
C GLU A 174 1.57 14.50 17.18
N LYS A 175 1.12 13.42 16.54
CA LYS A 175 1.70 12.10 16.73
C LYS A 175 3.11 11.99 16.17
N GLN A 176 3.39 12.60 15.01
CA GLN A 176 4.72 12.62 14.41
C GLN A 176 5.70 13.42 15.29
N LEU A 177 5.27 14.55 15.84
CA LEU A 177 6.07 15.35 16.78
C LEU A 177 6.39 14.57 18.07
N THR A 178 5.38 13.90 18.62
CA THR A 178 5.57 13.04 19.82
C THR A 178 6.55 11.90 19.54
N TYR A 179 6.46 11.28 18.35
CA TYR A 179 7.38 10.22 17.94
C TYR A 179 8.82 10.74 17.78
N ALA A 180 8.97 11.99 17.33
CA ALA A 180 10.26 12.67 17.23
C ALA A 180 10.81 13.17 18.59
N GLY A 181 10.13 12.89 19.71
CA GLY A 181 10.54 13.29 21.05
C GLY A 181 10.09 14.68 21.48
N HIS A 182 9.23 15.33 20.70
CA HIS A 182 8.69 16.67 20.98
C HIS A 182 7.16 16.61 21.24
N PRO A 183 6.72 16.36 22.47
CA PRO A 183 5.29 16.28 22.79
C PRO A 183 4.61 17.66 22.88
N ASN A 184 5.38 18.74 22.90
CA ASN A 184 4.85 20.10 23.00
C ASN A 184 4.37 20.61 21.64
N ALA A 185 3.34 21.46 21.65
CA ALA A 185 2.78 22.06 20.47
C ALA A 185 3.79 23.04 19.82
N ILE A 186 4.41 22.63 18.73
CA ILE A 186 5.32 23.47 17.91
C ILE A 186 4.50 24.24 16.85
N PHE A 187 3.44 23.65 16.32
CA PHE A 187 2.54 24.29 15.36
C PHE A 187 1.35 24.92 16.06
N SER A 188 1.05 26.16 15.73
CA SER A 188 -0.20 26.80 16.13
C SER A 188 -1.41 26.11 15.47
N GLU A 189 -2.60 26.32 15.99
CA GLU A 189 -3.83 25.79 15.40
C GLU A 189 -4.03 26.27 13.96
N ASP A 190 -3.73 27.54 13.68
CA ASP A 190 -3.87 28.13 12.36
C ASP A 190 -2.79 27.63 11.39
N ALA A 191 -1.57 27.36 11.86
CA ALA A 191 -0.54 26.67 11.08
C ALA A 191 -1.01 25.26 10.68
N MET A 192 -1.63 24.51 11.58
CA MET A 192 -2.16 23.17 11.25
C MET A 192 -3.30 23.25 10.22
N LYS A 193 -4.16 24.27 10.28
CA LYS A 193 -5.17 24.52 9.25
C LYS A 193 -4.54 24.87 7.90
N ALA A 194 -3.52 25.71 7.89
CA ALA A 194 -2.77 26.05 6.66
C ALA A 194 -2.13 24.82 6.02
N VAL A 195 -1.48 23.96 6.81
CA VAL A 195 -0.92 22.68 6.35
C VAL A 195 -2.03 21.78 5.80
N HIS A 196 -3.18 21.68 6.44
CA HIS A 196 -4.30 20.87 5.95
C HIS A 196 -4.85 21.41 4.63
N SER A 197 -5.06 22.72 4.52
CA SER A 197 -5.54 23.38 3.29
C SER A 197 -4.62 23.11 2.11
N PHE A 198 -3.32 23.24 2.30
CA PHE A 198 -2.32 22.94 1.26
C PHE A 198 -2.29 21.46 0.89
N SER A 199 -2.25 20.60 1.89
CA SER A 199 -2.07 19.16 1.68
C SER A 199 -3.33 18.43 1.26
N SER A 200 -4.51 19.06 1.39
CA SER A 200 -5.81 18.42 1.25
C SER A 200 -5.89 17.08 2.01
N GLY A 201 -5.19 16.97 3.14
CA GLY A 201 -5.13 15.76 3.95
C GLY A 201 -4.27 14.63 3.40
N ILE A 202 -3.44 14.88 2.40
CA ILE A 202 -2.53 13.88 1.82
C ILE A 202 -1.27 13.76 2.70
N PRO A 203 -0.97 12.61 3.33
CA PRO A 203 0.11 12.47 4.31
C PRO A 203 1.49 12.88 3.80
N ARG A 204 1.79 12.61 2.53
CA ARG A 204 3.06 13.00 1.91
C ARG A 204 3.22 14.51 1.85
N LEU A 205 2.15 15.23 1.49
CA LEU A 205 2.15 16.69 1.43
C LEU A 205 2.15 17.30 2.84
N ILE A 206 1.45 16.69 3.80
CA ILE A 206 1.50 17.09 5.21
C ILE A 206 2.96 17.03 5.71
N ASN A 207 3.63 15.90 5.51
CA ASN A 207 5.02 15.74 5.93
C ASN A 207 5.94 16.78 5.27
N ARG A 208 5.77 17.01 3.97
CA ARG A 208 6.56 18.00 3.23
C ARG A 208 6.37 19.40 3.83
N ALA A 209 5.14 19.86 3.95
CA ALA A 209 4.83 21.17 4.52
C ALA A 209 5.37 21.31 5.95
N CYS A 210 5.17 20.31 6.80
CA CYS A 210 5.66 20.34 8.18
C CYS A 210 7.19 20.36 8.23
N THR A 211 7.87 19.53 7.44
CA THR A 211 9.35 19.47 7.44
C THR A 211 9.95 20.81 7.00
N GLN A 212 9.42 21.42 5.94
CA GLN A 212 9.90 22.69 5.46
C GLN A 212 9.63 23.82 6.47
N SER A 213 8.46 23.84 7.07
CA SER A 213 8.13 24.82 8.13
C SER A 213 9.03 24.68 9.36
N LEU A 214 9.39 23.44 9.75
CA LEU A 214 10.34 23.20 10.82
C LEU A 214 11.76 23.69 10.49
N VAL A 215 12.22 23.44 9.27
CA VAL A 215 13.53 23.95 8.78
C VAL A 215 13.55 25.47 8.79
N TYR A 216 12.50 26.10 8.27
CA TYR A 216 12.38 27.57 8.25
C TYR A 216 12.36 28.15 9.68
N ALA A 217 11.59 27.56 10.59
CA ALA A 217 11.52 27.98 12.00
C ALA A 217 12.88 27.87 12.68
N TYR A 218 13.60 26.77 12.45
CA TYR A 218 14.96 26.59 12.98
C TYR A 218 15.93 27.66 12.47
N GLN A 219 15.95 27.91 11.16
CA GLN A 219 16.81 28.94 10.55
C GLN A 219 16.53 30.34 11.10
N ASN A 220 15.26 30.64 11.38
CA ASN A 220 14.81 31.94 11.88
C ASN A 220 14.70 32.00 13.42
N ARG A 221 15.19 30.97 14.14
CA ARG A 221 15.16 30.86 15.61
C ARG A 221 13.78 31.08 16.21
N ARG A 222 12.75 30.53 15.56
CA ARG A 222 11.35 30.56 16.02
C ARG A 222 11.01 29.29 16.79
N ALA A 223 10.42 29.45 17.96
CA ALA A 223 9.99 28.31 18.78
C ALA A 223 8.60 27.76 18.39
N ILE A 224 7.77 28.61 17.84
CA ILE A 224 6.39 28.27 17.42
C ILE A 224 6.23 28.60 15.93
N ILE A 225 5.59 27.73 15.21
CA ILE A 225 5.27 27.87 13.77
C ILE A 225 3.83 28.39 13.66
N ASP A 226 3.66 29.54 13.05
CA ASP A 226 2.38 30.14 12.75
C ASP A 226 1.97 29.91 11.26
N ASP A 227 0.76 30.31 10.91
CA ASP A 227 0.21 30.17 9.56
C ASP A 227 1.02 30.95 8.51
N ARG A 228 1.55 32.14 8.87
CA ARG A 228 2.36 32.96 7.96
C ARG A 228 3.65 32.25 7.57
N MET A 229 4.30 31.59 8.52
CA MET A 229 5.51 30.81 8.24
C MET A 229 5.20 29.65 7.29
N VAL A 230 4.09 28.94 7.51
CA VAL A 230 3.65 27.88 6.60
C VAL A 230 3.39 28.43 5.21
N GLN A 231 2.68 29.54 5.07
CA GLN A 231 2.41 30.16 3.77
C GLN A 231 3.68 30.59 3.03
N LEU A 232 4.59 31.28 3.73
CA LEU A 232 5.88 31.71 3.15
C LEU A 232 6.69 30.53 2.58
N VAL A 233 6.71 29.43 3.32
CA VAL A 233 7.44 28.23 2.90
C VAL A 233 6.79 27.60 1.67
N LEU A 234 5.46 27.56 1.63
CA LEU A 234 4.71 26.96 0.54
C LEU A 234 4.71 27.81 -0.74
N GLU A 235 4.67 29.15 -0.60
CA GLU A 235 4.80 30.08 -1.73
C GLU A 235 6.19 30.04 -2.39
N GLY A 236 7.25 29.82 -1.62
CA GLY A 236 8.60 29.65 -2.13
C GLY A 236 8.82 28.37 -2.95
N GLU A 237 7.88 27.42 -2.92
CA GLU A 237 7.90 26.19 -3.73
C GLU A 237 7.21 26.34 -5.10
N VAL A 238 6.37 27.35 -5.27
CA VAL A 238 5.62 27.61 -6.51
C VAL A 238 6.44 28.49 -7.47
N SER A 239 7.62 28.96 -7.03
CA SER A 239 8.56 29.74 -7.83
C SER A 239 9.71 28.86 -8.32
#